data_3fb9ba41be5e0d10e0003488d4bf6c7f
#
_entry.id   3fb9ba41be5e0d10e0003488d4bf6c7f
#
_cell.length_a   1.000
_cell.length_b   1.000
_cell.length_c   1.000
_cell.angle_alpha   90.00
_cell.angle_beta   90.00
_cell.angle_gamma   90.00
#
_symmetry.space_group_name_H-M   'P 1'
#
loop_
_entity.id
_entity.type
_entity.pdbx_description
1 polymer ?
#
loop_
_entity_poly.entity_id
_entity_poly.type
_entity_poly.pdbx_seq_one_letter_code
_entity_poly.pdbx_strand_id
1 'polypeptide(L)'
;VILASYKDFFGIPGIVLKTVFVVLGILFTGKSIIDIVASKKNNYTYEDLIMDINKLNEIAHNHSIILIKDSFQKFPNRFLVYDDKRWGCKLFLNYKDNSNNEDFIKKHLSGDLKIELEDIKLSYLGQRIHEKYSESAKKRKVYCHKFYIADIKKFPDKIKQDSFEIDGKDMSGEELHSLLD
;
A
#
# COMPACT_ATOMS: atom_id res chain seq x y z
N VAL A 1 48.32 -4.85 10.94
CA VAL A 1 49.77 -4.75 11.35
C VAL A 1 49.98 -5.27 12.78
N ILE A 2 49.04 -5.05 13.73
CA ILE A 2 49.23 -5.47 15.15
C ILE A 2 49.19 -7.02 15.31
N LEU A 3 48.34 -7.74 14.59
CA LEU A 3 48.23 -9.20 14.63
C LEU A 3 49.43 -9.96 14.05
N ALA A 4 50.29 -9.31 13.29
CA ALA A 4 51.47 -9.92 12.69
C ALA A 4 52.59 -10.26 13.70
N SER A 5 52.57 -9.66 14.88
CA SER A 5 53.60 -9.78 15.88
C SER A 5 53.33 -10.79 16.99
N TYR A 6 52.09 -11.31 17.09
CA TYR A 6 51.75 -12.30 18.12
C TYR A 6 52.10 -13.72 17.66
N LYS A 7 52.99 -14.41 18.39
CA LYS A 7 53.32 -15.81 18.16
C LYS A 7 52.20 -16.72 18.64
N ASP A 8 51.58 -16.43 19.79
CA ASP A 8 50.44 -17.17 20.35
C ASP A 8 49.49 -16.21 21.05
N PHE A 9 48.18 -16.48 20.94
CA PHE A 9 47.12 -15.70 21.57
C PHE A 9 46.14 -16.67 22.24
N PHE A 10 46.02 -16.61 23.58
CA PHE A 10 45.17 -17.53 24.37
C PHE A 10 45.42 -19.02 24.09
N GLY A 11 46.67 -19.46 23.88
CA GLY A 11 47.03 -20.85 23.60
C GLY A 11 46.75 -21.30 22.17
N ILE A 12 46.32 -20.41 21.28
CA ILE A 12 46.10 -20.68 19.86
C ILE A 12 47.37 -20.24 19.10
N PRO A 13 48.00 -21.13 18.31
CA PRO A 13 49.15 -20.77 17.49
C PRO A 13 48.82 -19.60 16.56
N GLY A 14 49.69 -18.58 16.53
CA GLY A 14 49.45 -17.37 15.72
C GLY A 14 49.24 -17.65 14.24
N ILE A 15 49.75 -18.76 13.73
CA ILE A 15 49.51 -19.18 12.33
C ILE A 15 48.05 -19.58 12.09
N VAL A 16 47.42 -20.27 13.06
CA VAL A 16 45.98 -20.65 12.95
C VAL A 16 45.09 -19.41 12.94
N LEU A 17 45.39 -18.46 13.81
CA LEU A 17 44.67 -17.20 13.89
C LEU A 17 44.76 -16.40 12.56
N LYS A 18 45.96 -16.31 12.00
CA LYS A 18 46.20 -15.65 10.70
C LYS A 18 45.42 -16.33 9.58
N THR A 19 45.43 -17.67 9.54
CA THR A 19 44.67 -18.42 8.50
C THR A 19 43.18 -18.18 8.63
N VAL A 20 42.65 -18.19 9.85
CA VAL A 20 41.19 -17.90 10.08
C VAL A 20 40.82 -16.49 9.60
N PHE A 21 41.63 -15.48 9.92
CA PHE A 21 41.36 -14.11 9.45
C PHE A 21 41.47 -13.95 7.95
N VAL A 22 42.41 -14.64 7.30
CA VAL A 22 42.50 -14.65 5.83
C VAL A 22 41.29 -15.29 5.20
N VAL A 23 40.87 -16.45 5.71
CA VAL A 23 39.65 -17.14 5.20
C VAL A 23 38.40 -16.28 5.40
N LEU A 24 38.20 -15.70 6.57
CA LEU A 24 37.11 -14.77 6.83
C LEU A 24 37.14 -13.57 5.88
N GLY A 25 38.31 -12.98 5.67
CA GLY A 25 38.49 -11.86 4.75
C GLY A 25 38.08 -12.21 3.32
N ILE A 26 38.48 -13.39 2.84
CA ILE A 26 38.07 -13.90 1.50
C ILE A 26 36.54 -14.10 1.45
N LEU A 27 35.93 -14.71 2.48
CA LEU A 27 34.49 -14.94 2.53
C LEU A 27 33.71 -13.64 2.53
N PHE A 28 34.12 -12.65 3.36
CA PHE A 28 33.45 -11.35 3.40
C PHE A 28 33.61 -10.58 2.07
N THR A 29 34.80 -10.63 1.46
CA THR A 29 35.02 -9.98 0.16
C THR A 29 34.17 -10.65 -0.92
N GLY A 30 34.14 -11.98 -0.95
CA GLY A 30 33.32 -12.73 -1.90
C GLY A 30 31.84 -12.42 -1.76
N LYS A 31 31.33 -12.38 -0.53
CA LYS A 31 29.95 -11.99 -0.26
C LYS A 31 29.67 -10.56 -0.71
N SER A 32 30.55 -9.61 -0.41
CA SER A 32 30.36 -8.21 -0.83
C SER A 32 30.30 -8.06 -2.35
N ILE A 33 31.11 -8.81 -3.08
CA ILE A 33 31.08 -8.82 -4.55
C ILE A 33 29.74 -9.39 -5.05
N ILE A 34 29.28 -10.49 -4.46
CA ILE A 34 27.98 -11.09 -4.81
C ILE A 34 26.84 -10.09 -4.54
N ASP A 35 26.86 -9.44 -3.37
CA ASP A 35 25.84 -8.45 -2.99
C ASP A 35 25.84 -7.24 -3.94
N ILE A 36 27.02 -6.77 -4.38
CA ILE A 36 27.16 -5.69 -5.38
C ILE A 36 26.63 -6.13 -6.75
N VAL A 37 26.93 -7.35 -7.18
CA VAL A 37 26.46 -7.87 -8.48
C VAL A 37 24.94 -8.11 -8.45
N ALA A 38 24.41 -8.64 -7.34
CA ALA A 38 22.97 -8.82 -7.15
C ALA A 38 22.24 -7.47 -7.08
N SER A 39 22.84 -6.48 -6.40
CA SER A 39 22.33 -5.11 -6.36
C SER A 39 22.30 -4.46 -7.74
N LYS A 40 23.33 -4.67 -8.57
CA LYS A 40 23.33 -4.18 -9.96
C LYS A 40 22.19 -4.76 -10.82
N LYS A 41 21.75 -5.98 -10.53
CA LYS A 41 20.65 -6.62 -11.28
C LYS A 41 19.27 -6.02 -10.93
N ASN A 42 19.17 -5.38 -9.77
CA ASN A 42 17.97 -4.70 -9.28
C ASN A 42 18.15 -3.16 -9.24
N ASN A 43 19.16 -2.63 -9.90
CA ASN A 43 19.42 -1.20 -9.86
C ASN A 43 18.33 -0.45 -10.62
N TYR A 44 17.52 0.26 -9.84
CA TYR A 44 16.72 1.38 -10.27
C TYR A 44 17.66 2.42 -10.89
N THR A 45 17.58 2.56 -12.20
CA THR A 45 18.47 3.44 -12.94
C THR A 45 17.98 4.89 -12.91
N TYR A 46 18.82 5.84 -13.31
CA TYR A 46 18.41 7.22 -13.49
C TYR A 46 17.26 7.33 -14.52
N GLU A 47 17.30 6.51 -15.57
CA GLU A 47 16.24 6.45 -16.57
C GLU A 47 14.92 5.94 -15.99
N ASP A 48 14.96 4.93 -15.10
CA ASP A 48 13.78 4.44 -14.39
C ASP A 48 13.19 5.54 -13.49
N LEU A 49 14.05 6.31 -12.79
CA LEU A 49 13.62 7.45 -11.99
C LEU A 49 12.93 8.53 -12.85
N ILE A 50 13.51 8.88 -13.99
CA ILE A 50 12.91 9.87 -14.90
C ILE A 50 11.61 9.34 -15.49
N MET A 51 11.53 8.05 -15.84
CA MET A 51 10.27 7.45 -16.28
C MET A 51 9.19 7.52 -15.21
N ASP A 52 9.53 7.23 -13.95
CA ASP A 52 8.57 7.28 -12.85
C ASP A 52 8.14 8.71 -12.54
N ILE A 53 9.06 9.69 -12.59
CA ILE A 53 8.72 11.12 -12.45
C ILE A 53 7.78 11.55 -13.58
N ASN A 54 8.03 11.16 -14.82
CA ASN A 54 7.16 11.48 -15.94
C ASN A 54 5.78 10.83 -15.78
N LYS A 55 5.71 9.57 -15.36
CA LYS A 55 4.43 8.91 -15.04
C LYS A 55 3.66 9.65 -13.94
N LEU A 56 4.36 10.13 -12.90
CA LEU A 56 3.72 10.93 -11.84
C LEU A 56 3.16 12.25 -12.36
N ASN A 57 3.85 12.89 -13.30
CA ASN A 57 3.38 14.11 -13.94
C ASN A 57 2.21 13.86 -14.92
N GLU A 58 2.05 12.64 -15.42
CA GLU A 58 0.97 12.24 -16.33
C GLU A 58 -0.29 11.74 -15.60
N ILE A 59 -0.30 11.69 -14.27
CA ILE A 59 -1.47 11.22 -13.52
C ILE A 59 -2.69 12.08 -13.85
N ALA A 60 -3.58 11.52 -14.63
CA ALA A 60 -4.82 12.19 -15.05
C ALA A 60 -5.94 12.07 -14.01
N HIS A 61 -5.89 11.02 -13.19
CA HIS A 61 -6.90 10.72 -12.16
C HIS A 61 -6.25 10.22 -10.89
N ASN A 62 -6.52 10.90 -9.81
CA ASN A 62 -5.99 10.63 -8.48
C ASN A 62 -7.19 10.42 -7.53
N HIS A 63 -7.37 9.19 -7.07
CA HIS A 63 -8.52 8.82 -6.23
C HIS A 63 -8.09 7.95 -5.05
N SER A 64 -8.71 8.22 -3.92
CA SER A 64 -8.60 7.41 -2.70
C SER A 64 -9.77 6.45 -2.61
N ILE A 65 -9.48 5.17 -2.53
CA ILE A 65 -10.45 4.09 -2.37
C ILE A 65 -10.48 3.72 -0.89
N ILE A 66 -11.67 3.72 -0.30
CA ILE A 66 -11.85 3.54 1.13
C ILE A 66 -12.50 2.19 1.40
N LEU A 67 -11.75 1.32 2.04
CA LEU A 67 -12.23 0.03 2.51
C LEU A 67 -12.80 0.18 3.91
N ILE A 68 -14.13 0.14 4.03
CA ILE A 68 -14.81 0.20 5.32
C ILE A 68 -15.14 -1.23 5.72
N LYS A 69 -14.42 -1.73 6.71
CA LYS A 69 -14.67 -3.05 7.25
C LYS A 69 -15.93 -3.03 8.10
N ASP A 70 -16.80 -3.99 7.86
CA ASP A 70 -18.03 -4.16 8.61
C ASP A 70 -17.71 -4.72 10.01
N SER A 71 -17.62 -3.82 10.99
CA SER A 71 -17.20 -4.15 12.35
C SER A 71 -18.29 -4.75 13.25
N PHE A 72 -19.57 -4.80 12.80
CA PHE A 72 -20.68 -5.38 13.60
C PHE A 72 -20.93 -6.85 13.30
N GLN A 73 -20.03 -7.51 12.59
CA GLN A 73 -20.47 -8.63 11.87
C GLN A 73 -19.88 -9.97 12.18
N LYS A 74 -20.68 -10.96 11.87
CA LYS A 74 -20.35 -12.38 11.88
C LYS A 74 -19.29 -12.77 10.85
N PHE A 75 -18.99 -11.87 9.88
CA PHE A 75 -18.12 -12.19 8.74
C PHE A 75 -16.89 -11.27 8.72
N PRO A 76 -15.68 -11.80 8.97
CA PRO A 76 -14.46 -10.99 9.13
C PRO A 76 -14.00 -10.29 7.85
N ASN A 77 -14.47 -10.73 6.68
CA ASN A 77 -14.03 -10.22 5.37
C ASN A 77 -15.13 -9.42 4.66
N ARG A 78 -16.13 -8.98 5.37
CA ARG A 78 -17.23 -8.19 4.83
C ARG A 78 -16.88 -6.71 4.83
N PHE A 79 -17.15 -6.06 3.70
CA PHE A 79 -16.86 -4.65 3.46
C PHE A 79 -18.10 -3.92 3.00
N LEU A 80 -18.18 -2.64 3.34
CA LEU A 80 -19.25 -1.77 2.88
C LEU A 80 -18.94 -1.29 1.46
N VAL A 81 -19.88 -1.53 0.55
CA VAL A 81 -19.81 -1.13 -0.86
C VAL A 81 -21.12 -0.46 -1.28
N TYR A 82 -21.11 0.23 -2.40
CA TYR A 82 -22.32 0.76 -3.01
C TYR A 82 -22.49 0.22 -4.43
N ASP A 83 -23.75 0.07 -4.84
CA ASP A 83 -24.10 -0.32 -6.21
C ASP A 83 -24.05 0.91 -7.13
N ASP A 84 -23.08 0.92 -8.04
CA ASP A 84 -22.98 1.99 -9.04
C ASP A 84 -23.77 1.59 -10.29
N LYS A 85 -24.98 2.14 -10.40
CA LYS A 85 -25.88 1.86 -11.53
C LYS A 85 -25.30 2.25 -12.89
N ARG A 86 -24.38 3.22 -12.92
CA ARG A 86 -23.75 3.66 -14.17
C ARG A 86 -22.73 2.65 -14.68
N TRP A 87 -21.99 2.02 -13.75
CA TRP A 87 -20.98 1.01 -14.09
C TRP A 87 -21.52 -0.41 -14.02
N GLY A 88 -22.70 -0.60 -13.42
CA GLY A 88 -23.32 -1.91 -13.23
C GLY A 88 -22.52 -2.85 -12.36
N CYS A 89 -21.80 -2.30 -11.39
CA CYS A 89 -20.97 -3.07 -10.46
C CYS A 89 -20.94 -2.44 -9.06
N LYS A 90 -20.55 -3.23 -8.08
CA LYS A 90 -20.36 -2.77 -6.70
C LYS A 90 -18.98 -2.14 -6.56
N LEU A 91 -18.91 -0.99 -5.91
CA LEU A 91 -17.70 -0.20 -5.73
C LEU A 91 -17.50 0.16 -4.26
N PHE A 92 -16.24 0.26 -3.86
CA PHE A 92 -15.88 0.91 -2.60
C PHE A 92 -16.12 2.42 -2.69
N LEU A 93 -16.38 3.06 -1.57
CA LEU A 93 -16.40 4.51 -1.51
C LEU A 93 -15.06 5.06 -1.99
N ASN A 94 -15.12 6.06 -2.85
CA ASN A 94 -13.92 6.67 -3.39
C ASN A 94 -14.08 8.18 -3.50
N TYR A 95 -12.99 8.87 -3.24
CA TYR A 95 -12.91 10.32 -3.26
C TYR A 95 -11.73 10.77 -4.10
N LYS A 96 -11.86 11.92 -4.77
CA LYS A 96 -10.74 12.54 -5.46
C LYS A 96 -9.72 13.03 -4.43
N ASP A 97 -8.44 12.78 -4.68
CA ASP A 97 -7.38 13.19 -3.76
C ASP A 97 -7.31 14.71 -3.56
N ASN A 98 -6.91 15.09 -2.35
CA ASN A 98 -6.68 16.47 -1.94
C ASN A 98 -5.30 16.61 -1.27
N SER A 99 -4.81 17.82 -1.09
CA SER A 99 -3.53 18.12 -0.43
C SER A 99 -3.48 17.62 1.02
N ASN A 100 -4.60 17.73 1.76
CA ASN A 100 -4.77 17.12 3.10
C ASN A 100 -5.74 15.94 3.00
N ASN A 101 -5.27 14.87 2.38
CA ASN A 101 -6.13 13.79 1.92
C ASN A 101 -6.85 13.03 3.05
N GLU A 102 -6.17 12.78 4.17
CA GLU A 102 -6.76 12.03 5.28
C GLU A 102 -7.90 12.80 5.96
N ASP A 103 -7.71 14.09 6.24
CA ASP A 103 -8.75 14.92 6.82
C ASP A 103 -9.92 15.13 5.85
N PHE A 104 -9.60 15.26 4.56
CA PHE A 104 -10.60 15.36 3.51
C PHE A 104 -11.47 14.10 3.46
N ILE A 105 -10.85 12.90 3.44
CA ILE A 105 -11.55 11.62 3.46
C ILE A 105 -12.41 11.49 4.71
N LYS A 106 -11.88 11.79 5.89
CA LYS A 106 -12.64 11.71 7.15
C LYS A 106 -13.88 12.59 7.13
N LYS A 107 -13.75 13.83 6.66
CA LYS A 107 -14.87 14.76 6.53
C LYS A 107 -15.95 14.25 5.58
N HIS A 108 -15.54 13.71 4.43
CA HIS A 108 -16.49 13.12 3.48
C HIS A 108 -17.17 11.88 4.04
N LEU A 109 -16.42 10.96 4.65
CA LEU A 109 -17.00 9.79 5.31
C LEU A 109 -17.99 10.17 6.42
N SER A 110 -17.61 11.15 7.24
CA SER A 110 -18.49 11.68 8.29
C SER A 110 -19.79 12.23 7.69
N GLY A 111 -19.69 13.02 6.63
CA GLY A 111 -20.85 13.59 5.95
C GLY A 111 -21.72 12.53 5.27
N ASP A 112 -21.11 11.66 4.48
CA ASP A 112 -21.81 10.65 3.68
C ASP A 112 -22.48 9.57 4.57
N LEU A 113 -21.80 9.12 5.62
CA LEU A 113 -22.29 8.04 6.48
C LEU A 113 -22.98 8.54 7.75
N LYS A 114 -22.99 9.85 8.00
CA LYS A 114 -23.53 10.47 9.23
C LYS A 114 -22.87 9.91 10.50
N ILE A 115 -21.54 9.84 10.47
CA ILE A 115 -20.68 9.33 11.55
C ILE A 115 -19.88 10.49 12.12
N GLU A 116 -19.66 10.48 13.42
CA GLU A 116 -18.80 11.48 14.08
C GLU A 116 -17.34 11.30 13.65
N LEU A 117 -16.63 12.39 13.41
CA LEU A 117 -15.22 12.38 12.98
C LEU A 117 -14.31 11.60 13.93
N GLU A 118 -14.60 11.66 15.23
CA GLU A 118 -13.84 11.00 16.30
C GLU A 118 -14.00 9.46 16.27
N ASP A 119 -15.06 8.98 15.67
CA ASP A 119 -15.32 7.55 15.53
C ASP A 119 -14.66 6.95 14.28
N ILE A 120 -14.01 7.77 13.43
CA ILE A 120 -13.35 7.34 12.20
C ILE A 120 -11.83 7.29 12.41
N LYS A 121 -11.26 6.09 12.41
CA LYS A 121 -9.82 5.88 12.33
C LYS A 121 -9.46 5.47 10.92
N LEU A 122 -8.67 6.30 10.23
CA LEU A 122 -8.20 6.03 8.89
C LEU A 122 -6.75 5.54 8.91
N SER A 123 -6.43 4.53 8.11
CA SER A 123 -5.08 3.99 7.96
C SER A 123 -4.76 3.82 6.48
N TYR A 124 -3.63 4.38 6.05
CA TYR A 124 -3.14 4.22 4.69
C TYR A 124 -2.59 2.81 4.47
N LEU A 125 -3.00 2.15 3.39
CA LEU A 125 -2.55 0.80 3.03
C LEU A 125 -1.48 0.80 1.94
N GLY A 126 -1.55 1.76 1.02
CA GLY A 126 -0.64 1.83 -0.11
C GLY A 126 -1.25 2.53 -1.31
N GLN A 127 -0.51 2.54 -2.43
CA GLN A 127 -1.00 3.11 -3.68
C GLN A 127 -0.66 2.19 -4.86
N ARG A 128 -1.45 2.32 -5.91
CA ARG A 128 -1.20 1.67 -7.20
C ARG A 128 -1.31 2.68 -8.32
N ILE A 129 -0.25 2.77 -9.10
CA ILE A 129 -0.22 3.54 -10.34
C ILE A 129 -0.34 2.57 -11.51
N HIS A 130 -1.28 2.82 -12.40
CA HIS A 130 -1.47 2.01 -13.60
C HIS A 130 -1.99 2.84 -14.76
N GLU A 131 -1.70 2.36 -15.95
CA GLU A 131 -2.18 2.94 -17.19
C GLU A 131 -3.38 2.16 -17.71
N LYS A 132 -4.42 2.89 -18.09
CA LYS A 132 -5.64 2.32 -18.68
C LYS A 132 -6.10 3.15 -19.86
N TYR A 133 -6.65 2.49 -20.89
CA TYR A 133 -7.30 3.20 -21.97
C TYR A 133 -8.62 3.82 -21.50
N SER A 134 -8.77 5.13 -21.73
CA SER A 134 -9.97 5.88 -21.41
C SER A 134 -10.87 5.97 -22.63
N GLU A 135 -11.98 5.27 -22.61
CA GLU A 135 -12.96 5.29 -23.72
C GLU A 135 -13.52 6.68 -23.99
N SER A 136 -13.77 7.45 -22.93
CA SER A 136 -14.29 8.82 -23.03
C SER A 136 -13.29 9.80 -23.62
N ALA A 137 -12.00 9.65 -23.32
CA ALA A 137 -10.94 10.52 -23.81
C ALA A 137 -10.23 9.97 -25.05
N LYS A 138 -10.55 8.73 -25.49
CA LYS A 138 -9.93 8.01 -26.62
C LYS A 138 -8.39 7.97 -26.56
N LYS A 139 -7.83 7.90 -25.35
CA LYS A 139 -6.38 7.83 -25.11
C LYS A 139 -6.05 7.06 -23.83
N ARG A 140 -4.81 6.63 -23.72
CA ARG A 140 -4.30 6.07 -22.47
C ARG A 140 -4.14 7.18 -21.43
N LYS A 141 -4.49 6.87 -20.19
CA LYS A 141 -4.36 7.76 -19.04
C LYS A 141 -3.74 7.02 -17.88
N VAL A 142 -2.95 7.73 -17.11
CA VAL A 142 -2.36 7.22 -15.87
C VAL A 142 -3.31 7.50 -14.71
N TYR A 143 -3.59 6.47 -13.95
CA TYR A 143 -4.44 6.50 -12.76
C TYR A 143 -3.59 6.20 -11.53
N CYS A 144 -3.76 6.98 -10.49
CA CYS A 144 -3.22 6.68 -9.17
C CYS A 144 -4.39 6.38 -8.22
N HIS A 145 -4.41 5.19 -7.67
CA HIS A 145 -5.36 4.81 -6.63
C HIS A 145 -4.61 4.65 -5.32
N LYS A 146 -4.99 5.43 -4.32
CA LYS A 146 -4.56 5.26 -2.93
C LYS A 146 -5.61 4.45 -2.19
N PHE A 147 -5.16 3.54 -1.36
CA PHE A 147 -6.04 2.66 -0.60
C PHE A 147 -5.94 3.00 0.87
N TYR A 148 -7.11 3.14 1.49
CA TYR A 148 -7.24 3.39 2.92
C TYR A 148 -8.20 2.38 3.51
N ILE A 149 -7.93 1.95 4.75
CA ILE A 149 -8.91 1.24 5.56
C ILE A 149 -9.49 2.20 6.59
N ALA A 150 -10.80 2.23 6.70
CA ALA A 150 -11.49 3.01 7.69
C ALA A 150 -12.09 2.07 8.76
N ASP A 151 -11.62 2.24 9.98
CA ASP A 151 -12.11 1.60 11.19
C ASP A 151 -13.12 2.53 11.85
N ILE A 152 -14.37 2.11 11.95
CA ILE A 152 -15.46 2.94 12.46
C ILE A 152 -15.95 2.35 13.78
N LYS A 153 -15.81 3.12 14.86
CA LYS A 153 -16.15 2.66 16.21
C LYS A 153 -17.66 2.55 16.44
N LYS A 154 -18.40 3.52 15.93
CA LYS A 154 -19.86 3.58 16.09
C LYS A 154 -20.50 3.86 14.74
N PHE A 155 -21.35 2.96 14.34
CA PHE A 155 -22.21 3.15 13.17
C PHE A 155 -23.63 3.53 13.58
N PRO A 156 -24.29 4.43 12.85
CA PRO A 156 -25.72 4.66 12.98
C PRO A 156 -26.50 3.36 12.78
N ASP A 157 -27.64 3.21 13.45
CA ASP A 157 -28.45 1.99 13.36
C ASP A 157 -28.89 1.64 11.93
N LYS A 158 -29.07 2.65 11.09
CA LYS A 158 -29.37 2.47 9.67
C LYS A 158 -28.28 1.66 8.93
N ILE A 159 -27.00 1.88 9.25
CA ILE A 159 -25.86 1.20 8.60
C ILE A 159 -25.68 -0.24 9.11
N LYS A 160 -26.29 -0.58 10.26
CA LYS A 160 -26.28 -1.95 10.79
C LYS A 160 -27.21 -2.91 10.02
N GLN A 161 -27.97 -2.41 9.06
CA GLN A 161 -28.78 -3.22 8.17
C GLN A 161 -27.93 -3.82 7.06
N ASP A 162 -28.30 -4.97 6.52
CA ASP A 162 -27.59 -5.63 5.44
C ASP A 162 -27.55 -4.79 4.15
N SER A 163 -28.56 -3.99 3.94
CA SER A 163 -28.64 -3.02 2.84
C SER A 163 -29.35 -1.75 3.30
N PHE A 164 -28.88 -0.60 2.84
CA PHE A 164 -29.45 0.71 3.13
C PHE A 164 -29.10 1.73 2.04
N GLU A 165 -29.89 2.78 1.93
CA GLU A 165 -29.64 3.87 1.01
C GLU A 165 -29.09 5.09 1.73
N ILE A 166 -28.06 5.73 1.15
CA ILE A 166 -27.49 7.00 1.58
C ILE A 166 -27.20 7.88 0.37
N ASP A 167 -27.78 9.06 0.35
CA ASP A 167 -27.58 10.05 -0.70
C ASP A 167 -27.74 9.46 -2.14
N GLY A 168 -28.78 8.64 -2.33
CA GLY A 168 -29.08 7.98 -3.61
C GLY A 168 -28.15 6.82 -3.97
N LYS A 169 -27.30 6.38 -3.05
CA LYS A 169 -26.46 5.20 -3.22
C LYS A 169 -27.03 4.04 -2.43
N ASP A 170 -27.31 2.95 -3.13
CA ASP A 170 -27.68 1.68 -2.53
C ASP A 170 -26.43 1.03 -1.95
N MET A 171 -26.32 0.99 -0.63
CA MET A 171 -25.16 0.46 0.11
C MET A 171 -25.47 -0.95 0.58
N SER A 172 -24.47 -1.82 0.56
CA SER A 172 -24.57 -3.18 1.11
C SER A 172 -23.24 -3.64 1.70
N GLY A 173 -23.28 -4.63 2.61
CA GLY A 173 -22.09 -5.32 3.09
C GLY A 173 -21.82 -6.56 2.26
N GLU A 174 -20.65 -6.64 1.63
CA GLU A 174 -20.27 -7.74 0.76
C GLU A 174 -18.96 -8.36 1.21
N GLU A 175 -18.80 -9.66 1.03
CA GLU A 175 -17.52 -10.31 1.24
C GLU A 175 -16.55 -10.00 0.10
N LEU A 176 -15.27 -9.80 0.44
CA LEU A 176 -14.28 -9.36 -0.55
C LEU A 176 -14.13 -10.33 -1.71
N HIS A 177 -14.20 -11.63 -1.44
CA HIS A 177 -14.09 -12.65 -2.50
C HIS A 177 -15.26 -12.62 -3.49
N SER A 178 -16.46 -12.20 -3.06
CA SER A 178 -17.61 -12.05 -3.97
C SER A 178 -17.52 -10.79 -4.85
N LEU A 179 -16.61 -9.87 -4.53
CA LEU A 179 -16.36 -8.69 -5.34
C LEU A 179 -15.29 -8.91 -6.43
N LEU A 180 -14.55 -10.01 -6.33
CA LEU A 180 -13.44 -10.35 -7.23
C LEU A 180 -13.84 -11.38 -8.31
N ASP A 181 -14.97 -12.03 -8.14
CA ASP A 181 -15.58 -12.95 -9.10
C ASP A 181 -16.37 -12.18 -10.17
#